data_b8d6e1d29c50c207072ddc5a1d5cebd1
#
_entry.id   b8d6e1d29c50c207072ddc5a1d5cebd1
#
_cell.length_a   1.000
_cell.length_b   1.000
_cell.length_c   1.000
_cell.angle_alpha   90.00
_cell.angle_beta   90.00
_cell.angle_gamma   90.00
#
_symmetry.space_group_name_H-M   'P 1'
#
loop_
_entity.id
_entity.type
_entity.pdbx_description
1 polymer ?
#
loop_
_entity_poly.entity_id
_entity_poly.type
_entity_poly.pdbx_seq_one_letter_code
_entity_poly.pdbx_strand_id
1 'polypeptide(L)'
;MKKLGRVPDGGGKRFAPGFKETGVGPRSKRPLGIDCMHVAIDDHSRLAYVEALNDEKGVTTAGFLKRALAFYLAKGVTVKRILTDNGTNYRSQVFADVTREHGIRLKRTRPYRPQTNGKAERFNRILQSKWAYSRRFNSNAERLAELPDYLDYYNYTRQHGGIGEATPASRL
;
A
#
# COMPACT_ATOMS: atom_id res chain seq x y z
N MET A 1 -4.65 3.55 1.36
CA MET A 1 -4.98 2.31 0.65
C MET A 1 -5.07 2.56 -0.85
N LYS A 2 -4.74 1.56 -1.70
CA LYS A 2 -4.78 1.67 -3.16
C LYS A 2 -5.38 0.41 -3.79
N LYS A 3 -6.28 0.57 -4.75
CA LYS A 3 -6.86 -0.54 -5.52
C LYS A 3 -6.03 -0.80 -6.77
N LEU A 4 -5.67 -2.04 -7.01
CA LEU A 4 -4.97 -2.51 -8.20
C LEU A 4 -5.81 -3.57 -8.91
N GLY A 5 -6.03 -3.39 -10.22
CA GLY A 5 -6.62 -4.43 -11.05
C GLY A 5 -5.74 -5.69 -11.05
N ARG A 6 -6.36 -6.87 -10.97
CA ARG A 6 -5.64 -8.14 -11.06
C ARG A 6 -5.08 -8.36 -12.46
N VAL A 7 -3.93 -9.01 -12.53
CA VAL A 7 -3.31 -9.41 -13.79
C VAL A 7 -3.90 -10.75 -14.22
N PRO A 8 -4.42 -10.90 -15.46
CA PRO A 8 -4.91 -12.18 -15.95
C PRO A 8 -3.76 -13.17 -16.18
N ASP A 9 -4.08 -14.46 -16.12
CA ASP A 9 -3.16 -15.50 -16.53
C ASP A 9 -2.80 -15.33 -18.02
N GLY A 10 -1.52 -15.43 -18.34
CA GLY A 10 -0.97 -15.06 -19.64
C GLY A 10 -0.65 -13.58 -19.81
N GLY A 11 -0.83 -12.77 -18.75
CA GLY A 11 -0.49 -11.35 -18.70
C GLY A 11 -1.53 -10.41 -19.29
N GLY A 12 -1.48 -9.16 -18.87
CA GLY A 12 -2.39 -8.12 -19.34
C GLY A 12 -2.01 -7.60 -20.72
N LYS A 13 -2.98 -7.41 -21.60
CA LYS A 13 -2.80 -6.86 -22.96
C LYS A 13 -2.16 -5.46 -23.00
N ARG A 14 -2.30 -4.70 -21.92
CA ARG A 14 -1.77 -3.32 -21.79
C ARG A 14 -0.25 -3.22 -22.00
N PHE A 15 0.48 -4.30 -21.83
CA PHE A 15 1.95 -4.35 -21.96
C PHE A 15 2.42 -5.15 -23.19
N ALA A 16 1.51 -5.56 -24.08
CA ALA A 16 1.90 -6.25 -25.30
C ALA A 16 2.60 -5.26 -26.28
N PRO A 17 3.73 -5.67 -26.93
CA PRO A 17 4.33 -4.86 -27.97
C PRO A 17 3.28 -4.49 -29.01
N GLY A 18 3.16 -3.20 -29.36
CA GLY A 18 2.18 -2.71 -30.34
C GLY A 18 0.77 -2.43 -29.78
N PHE A 19 0.53 -2.56 -28.48
CA PHE A 19 -0.73 -2.13 -27.88
C PHE A 19 -0.85 -0.61 -27.97
N LYS A 20 -1.69 -0.14 -28.89
CA LYS A 20 -2.14 1.26 -28.91
C LYS A 20 -3.30 1.38 -27.92
N GLU A 21 -3.28 2.41 -27.10
CA GLU A 21 -4.33 2.74 -26.12
C GLU A 21 -5.60 3.26 -26.84
N THR A 22 -6.13 2.47 -27.75
CA THR A 22 -7.36 2.77 -28.53
C THR A 22 -8.62 2.41 -27.77
N GLY A 23 -8.64 2.47 -26.45
CA GLY A 23 -9.87 2.45 -25.63
C GLY A 23 -10.88 1.31 -25.83
N VAL A 24 -10.72 0.46 -26.86
CA VAL A 24 -11.70 -0.57 -27.26
C VAL A 24 -10.99 -1.89 -27.52
N GLY A 25 -10.46 -2.49 -26.44
CA GLY A 25 -10.17 -3.92 -26.48
C GLY A 25 -11.43 -4.70 -26.12
N PRO A 26 -11.58 -5.98 -26.56
CA PRO A 26 -12.68 -6.82 -26.11
C PRO A 26 -12.69 -6.85 -24.59
N ARG A 27 -13.73 -6.28 -23.98
CA ARG A 27 -13.93 -6.34 -22.53
C ARG A 27 -13.99 -7.82 -22.18
N SER A 28 -13.05 -8.30 -21.39
CA SER A 28 -13.15 -9.62 -20.78
C SER A 28 -14.51 -9.67 -20.07
N LYS A 29 -15.33 -10.64 -20.41
CA LYS A 29 -16.71 -10.75 -19.91
C LYS A 29 -16.80 -10.96 -18.38
N ARG A 30 -15.66 -11.16 -17.71
CA ARG A 30 -15.57 -11.28 -16.24
C ARG A 30 -14.46 -10.39 -15.73
N PRO A 31 -14.77 -9.40 -14.87
CA PRO A 31 -13.72 -8.63 -14.20
C PRO A 31 -12.91 -9.56 -13.30
N LEU A 32 -11.60 -9.59 -13.47
CA LEU A 32 -10.66 -10.39 -12.68
C LEU A 32 -10.63 -9.99 -11.20
N GLY A 33 -11.35 -8.92 -10.85
CA GLY A 33 -11.35 -8.35 -9.51
C GLY A 33 -10.19 -7.38 -9.28
N ILE A 34 -10.07 -6.98 -8.04
CA ILE A 34 -9.06 -6.03 -7.58
C ILE A 34 -8.35 -6.57 -6.34
N ASP A 35 -7.09 -6.20 -6.18
CA ASP A 35 -6.37 -6.33 -4.93
C ASP A 35 -6.41 -4.98 -4.20
N CYS A 36 -6.74 -5.01 -2.92
CA CYS A 36 -6.70 -3.85 -2.05
C CYS A 36 -5.34 -3.78 -1.37
N MET A 37 -4.49 -2.86 -1.81
CA MET A 37 -3.18 -2.64 -1.20
C MET A 37 -3.36 -1.83 0.07
N HIS A 38 -3.23 -2.47 1.21
CA HIS A 38 -3.19 -1.81 2.51
C HIS A 38 -1.76 -1.38 2.80
N VAL A 39 -1.58 -0.12 3.15
CA VAL A 39 -0.26 0.52 3.29
C VAL A 39 -0.18 1.22 4.63
N ALA A 40 0.87 0.95 5.38
CA ALA A 40 1.33 1.75 6.50
C ALA A 40 2.73 2.27 6.20
N ILE A 41 2.97 3.53 6.49
CA ILE A 41 4.28 4.17 6.31
C ILE A 41 4.62 5.00 7.53
N ASP A 42 5.81 4.82 8.06
CA ASP A 42 6.29 5.65 9.15
C ASP A 42 6.59 7.06 8.68
N ASP A 43 6.12 8.05 9.43
CA ASP A 43 6.26 9.46 9.06
C ASP A 43 7.69 9.96 9.17
N HIS A 44 8.51 9.39 10.04
CA HIS A 44 9.89 9.78 10.26
C HIS A 44 10.83 9.08 9.28
N SER A 45 10.91 7.77 9.36
CA SER A 45 11.87 6.96 8.59
C SER A 45 11.42 6.69 7.16
N ARG A 46 10.12 6.75 6.85
CA ARG A 46 9.49 6.27 5.61
C ARG A 46 9.45 4.74 5.50
N LEU A 47 9.76 4.01 6.57
CA LEU A 47 9.63 2.56 6.59
C LEU A 47 8.21 2.17 6.22
N ALA A 48 8.07 1.28 5.26
CA ALA A 48 6.78 0.89 4.71
C ALA A 48 6.44 -0.57 5.03
N TYR A 49 5.18 -0.81 5.38
CA TYR A 49 4.58 -2.13 5.48
C TYR A 49 3.34 -2.19 4.58
N VAL A 50 3.24 -3.24 3.75
CA VAL A 50 2.19 -3.36 2.75
C VAL A 50 1.66 -4.78 2.70
N GLU A 51 0.34 -4.91 2.55
CA GLU A 51 -0.31 -6.18 2.25
C GLU A 51 -1.31 -6.01 1.10
N ALA A 52 -1.37 -7.01 0.23
CA ALA A 52 -2.42 -7.16 -0.76
C ALA A 52 -3.55 -8.00 -0.15
N LEU A 53 -4.70 -7.38 0.07
CA LEU A 53 -5.86 -8.03 0.67
C LEU A 53 -7.06 -7.99 -0.30
N ASN A 54 -8.03 -8.87 -0.07
CA ASN A 54 -9.16 -9.03 -0.98
C ASN A 54 -10.20 -7.91 -0.92
N ASP A 55 -10.23 -7.16 0.18
CA ASP A 55 -11.20 -6.10 0.38
C ASP A 55 -10.68 -4.96 1.27
N GLU A 56 -11.51 -3.95 1.45
CA GLU A 56 -11.26 -2.77 2.28
C GLU A 56 -12.21 -2.66 3.47
N LYS A 57 -12.80 -3.79 3.93
CA LYS A 57 -13.72 -3.78 5.05
C LYS A 57 -13.03 -3.37 6.34
N GLY A 58 -13.80 -2.84 7.29
CA GLY A 58 -13.28 -2.40 8.59
C GLY A 58 -12.54 -3.52 9.34
N VAL A 59 -13.07 -4.75 9.33
CA VAL A 59 -12.44 -5.92 9.96
C VAL A 59 -11.10 -6.25 9.29
N THR A 60 -11.07 -6.26 7.96
CA THR A 60 -9.85 -6.53 7.19
C THR A 60 -8.78 -5.46 7.45
N THR A 61 -9.20 -4.18 7.48
CA THR A 61 -8.30 -3.06 7.77
C THR A 61 -7.81 -3.08 9.23
N ALA A 62 -8.63 -3.49 10.18
CA ALA A 62 -8.23 -3.65 11.58
C ALA A 62 -7.23 -4.81 11.74
N GLY A 63 -7.45 -5.93 11.06
CA GLY A 63 -6.49 -7.05 11.02
C GLY A 63 -5.14 -6.64 10.42
N PHE A 64 -5.16 -5.90 9.31
CA PHE A 64 -3.96 -5.28 8.73
C PHE A 64 -3.24 -4.39 9.74
N LEU A 65 -3.98 -3.54 10.47
CA LEU A 65 -3.37 -2.67 11.48
C LEU A 65 -2.63 -3.45 12.56
N LYS A 66 -3.24 -4.52 13.11
CA LYS A 66 -2.58 -5.37 14.12
C LYS A 66 -1.24 -5.94 13.61
N ARG A 67 -1.20 -6.44 12.36
CA ARG A 67 0.03 -6.98 11.77
C ARG A 67 1.06 -5.88 11.48
N ALA A 68 0.62 -4.72 11.02
CA ALA A 68 1.50 -3.56 10.82
C ALA A 68 2.13 -3.10 12.15
N LEU A 69 1.36 -3.06 13.25
CA LEU A 69 1.88 -2.72 14.58
C LEU A 69 2.92 -3.73 15.05
N ALA A 70 2.68 -5.03 14.85
CA ALA A 70 3.65 -6.08 15.16
C ALA A 70 4.94 -5.93 14.35
N PHE A 71 4.81 -5.63 13.04
CA PHE A 71 5.96 -5.36 12.17
C PHE A 71 6.81 -4.18 12.68
N TYR A 72 6.17 -3.05 13.00
CA TYR A 72 6.89 -1.87 13.51
C TYR A 72 7.53 -2.15 14.88
N LEU A 73 6.84 -2.83 15.76
CA LEU A 73 7.38 -3.21 17.08
C LEU A 73 8.62 -4.11 16.93
N ALA A 74 8.60 -5.08 16.03
CA ALA A 74 9.75 -5.95 15.74
C ALA A 74 10.96 -5.18 15.15
N LYS A 75 10.73 -3.97 14.62
CA LYS A 75 11.78 -3.04 14.18
C LYS A 75 12.15 -1.96 15.22
N GLY A 76 11.70 -2.12 16.46
CA GLY A 76 11.97 -1.16 17.55
C GLY A 76 11.12 0.12 17.49
N VAL A 77 10.12 0.19 16.61
CA VAL A 77 9.28 1.38 16.45
C VAL A 77 8.00 1.25 17.26
N THR A 78 7.80 2.12 18.24
CA THR A 78 6.56 2.23 18.98
C THR A 78 5.62 3.24 18.33
N VAL A 79 4.48 2.77 17.80
CA VAL A 79 3.49 3.60 17.13
C VAL A 79 2.64 4.37 18.14
N LYS A 80 2.83 5.68 18.25
CA LYS A 80 2.08 6.56 19.16
C LYS A 80 0.84 7.19 18.51
N ARG A 81 0.84 7.31 17.19
CA ARG A 81 -0.20 8.03 16.43
C ARG A 81 -0.35 7.46 15.04
N ILE A 82 -1.59 7.36 14.58
CA ILE A 82 -1.92 6.95 13.21
C ILE A 82 -2.69 8.10 12.55
N LEU A 83 -2.32 8.42 11.32
CA LEU A 83 -3.05 9.33 10.45
C LEU A 83 -3.69 8.54 9.31
N THR A 84 -4.99 8.68 9.13
CA THR A 84 -5.74 8.07 8.03
C THR A 84 -6.50 9.13 7.24
N ASP A 85 -6.95 8.77 6.04
CA ASP A 85 -8.02 9.51 5.36
C ASP A 85 -9.39 9.23 6.04
N ASN A 86 -10.46 9.74 5.43
CA ASN A 86 -11.83 9.58 5.94
C ASN A 86 -12.57 8.36 5.38
N GLY A 87 -11.84 7.36 4.86
CA GLY A 87 -12.43 6.11 4.38
C GLY A 87 -13.31 5.42 5.43
N THR A 88 -14.38 4.79 4.99
CA THR A 88 -15.36 4.14 5.89
C THR A 88 -14.74 3.02 6.73
N ASN A 89 -13.75 2.32 6.17
CA ASN A 89 -12.97 1.29 6.86
C ASN A 89 -12.22 1.85 8.09
N TYR A 90 -11.62 3.04 7.99
CA TYR A 90 -10.92 3.71 9.11
C TYR A 90 -11.87 4.37 10.11
N ARG A 91 -13.15 4.51 9.74
CA ARG A 91 -14.22 5.01 10.62
C ARG A 91 -14.93 3.89 11.37
N SER A 92 -14.65 2.63 11.04
CA SER A 92 -15.28 1.47 11.66
C SER A 92 -14.91 1.36 13.15
N GLN A 93 -15.87 0.87 13.95
CA GLN A 93 -15.67 0.64 15.38
C GLN A 93 -14.50 -0.32 15.62
N VAL A 94 -14.43 -1.40 14.85
CA VAL A 94 -13.36 -2.42 14.97
C VAL A 94 -11.96 -1.81 14.79
N PHE A 95 -11.80 -0.86 13.85
CA PHE A 95 -10.51 -0.17 13.67
C PHE A 95 -10.20 0.76 14.86
N ALA A 96 -11.21 1.47 15.37
CA ALA A 96 -11.05 2.32 16.55
C ALA A 96 -10.71 1.52 17.81
N ASP A 97 -11.28 0.32 17.97
CA ASP A 97 -11.00 -0.56 19.11
C ASP A 97 -9.55 -1.02 19.13
N VAL A 98 -8.99 -1.42 17.94
CA VAL A 98 -7.57 -1.76 17.85
C VAL A 98 -6.68 -0.57 18.25
N THR A 99 -7.00 0.65 17.79
CA THR A 99 -6.19 1.83 18.18
C THR A 99 -6.26 2.11 19.69
N ARG A 100 -7.42 1.90 20.30
CA ARG A 100 -7.63 2.08 21.74
C ARG A 100 -6.89 1.00 22.55
N GLU A 101 -6.99 -0.26 22.13
CA GLU A 101 -6.31 -1.42 22.75
C GLU A 101 -4.79 -1.17 22.84
N HIS A 102 -4.20 -0.55 21.84
CA HIS A 102 -2.77 -0.26 21.77
C HIS A 102 -2.39 1.16 22.24
N GLY A 103 -3.30 1.92 22.84
CA GLY A 103 -3.04 3.29 23.30
C GLY A 103 -2.67 4.29 22.21
N ILE A 104 -3.08 4.03 20.97
CA ILE A 104 -2.69 4.81 19.79
C ILE A 104 -3.67 5.94 19.55
N ARG A 105 -3.15 7.17 19.37
CA ARG A 105 -3.97 8.32 18.97
C ARG A 105 -4.32 8.25 17.49
N LEU A 106 -5.59 8.00 17.18
CA LEU A 106 -6.09 8.06 15.80
C LEU A 106 -6.40 9.51 15.38
N LYS A 107 -5.78 9.96 14.30
CA LYS A 107 -6.08 11.23 13.61
C LYS A 107 -6.60 10.95 12.21
N ARG A 108 -7.49 11.84 11.72
CA ARG A 108 -7.99 11.80 10.35
C ARG A 108 -7.61 13.08 9.63
N THR A 109 -7.40 12.98 8.31
CA THR A 109 -7.17 14.15 7.47
C THR A 109 -8.39 15.07 7.52
N ARG A 110 -8.16 16.38 7.51
CA ARG A 110 -9.27 17.34 7.38
C ARG A 110 -9.86 17.23 5.97
N PRO A 111 -11.19 17.34 5.82
CA PRO A 111 -11.82 17.44 4.51
C PRO A 111 -11.13 18.53 3.67
N TYR A 112 -11.01 18.29 2.38
CA TYR A 112 -10.42 19.23 1.40
C TYR A 112 -8.95 19.65 1.66
N ARG A 113 -8.20 18.94 2.54
CA ARG A 113 -6.76 19.14 2.73
C ARG A 113 -5.96 17.84 2.45
N PRO A 114 -5.81 17.45 1.18
CA PRO A 114 -5.11 16.21 0.79
C PRO A 114 -3.63 16.23 1.17
N GLN A 115 -3.02 17.40 1.33
CA GLN A 115 -1.61 17.58 1.66
C GLN A 115 -1.17 16.83 2.94
N THR A 116 -2.09 16.57 3.86
CA THR A 116 -1.80 15.86 5.11
C THR A 116 -1.50 14.37 4.93
N ASN A 117 -1.88 13.76 3.79
CA ASN A 117 -1.60 12.34 3.48
C ASN A 117 -0.59 12.16 2.34
N GLY A 118 0.13 13.22 1.97
CA GLY A 118 1.01 13.25 0.80
C GLY A 118 2.12 12.18 0.80
N LYS A 119 2.58 11.72 1.98
CA LYS A 119 3.60 10.68 2.10
C LYS A 119 3.06 9.31 1.67
N ALA A 120 1.87 8.94 2.15
CA ALA A 120 1.22 7.70 1.74
C ALA A 120 0.80 7.74 0.26
N GLU A 121 0.34 8.88 -0.25
CA GLU A 121 0.02 9.06 -1.67
C GLU A 121 1.26 8.94 -2.55
N ARG A 122 2.38 9.56 -2.14
CA ARG A 122 3.66 9.44 -2.85
C ARG A 122 4.15 8.00 -2.85
N PHE A 123 4.08 7.32 -1.70
CA PHE A 123 4.43 5.90 -1.62
C PHE A 123 3.56 5.06 -2.56
N ASN A 124 2.25 5.26 -2.57
CA ASN A 124 1.33 4.55 -3.46
C ASN A 124 1.67 4.76 -4.95
N ARG A 125 2.09 5.97 -5.35
CA ARG A 125 2.57 6.24 -6.72
C ARG A 125 3.86 5.49 -7.02
N ILE A 126 4.82 5.48 -6.09
CA ILE A 126 6.07 4.75 -6.23
C ILE A 126 5.81 3.25 -6.32
N LEU A 127 4.98 2.70 -5.42
CA LEU A 127 4.58 1.29 -5.42
C LEU A 127 3.99 0.88 -6.78
N GLN A 128 3.11 1.71 -7.34
CA GLN A 128 2.51 1.45 -8.65
C GLN A 128 3.55 1.48 -9.77
N SER A 129 4.38 2.53 -9.86
CA SER A 129 5.30 2.72 -10.98
C SER A 129 6.53 1.82 -10.92
N LYS A 130 7.01 1.47 -9.72
CA LYS A 130 8.26 0.75 -9.52
C LYS A 130 8.09 -0.74 -9.21
N TRP A 131 6.87 -1.16 -8.88
CA TRP A 131 6.53 -2.56 -8.66
C TRP A 131 5.32 -2.99 -9.48
N ALA A 132 4.11 -2.51 -9.18
CA ALA A 132 2.87 -3.06 -9.73
C ALA A 132 2.77 -3.00 -11.27
N TYR A 133 3.40 -1.99 -11.88
CA TYR A 133 3.42 -1.74 -13.33
C TYR A 133 4.85 -1.51 -13.87
N SER A 134 5.88 -1.98 -13.15
CA SER A 134 7.29 -1.83 -13.57
C SER A 134 7.63 -2.65 -14.79
N ARG A 135 6.99 -3.79 -14.95
CA ARG A 135 7.12 -4.74 -16.04
C ARG A 135 5.81 -5.46 -16.35
N ARG A 136 5.81 -6.26 -17.38
CA ARG A 136 4.72 -7.21 -17.65
C ARG A 136 4.84 -8.40 -16.69
N PHE A 137 3.76 -8.72 -16.00
CA PHE A 137 3.59 -9.93 -15.22
C PHE A 137 2.71 -10.93 -15.98
N ASN A 138 3.01 -12.22 -15.90
CA ASN A 138 2.24 -13.26 -16.56
C ASN A 138 0.99 -13.66 -15.76
N SER A 139 0.96 -13.35 -14.46
CA SER A 139 -0.20 -13.59 -13.60
C SER A 139 -0.21 -12.63 -12.41
N ASN A 140 -1.35 -12.58 -11.74
CA ASN A 140 -1.45 -11.82 -10.49
C ASN A 140 -0.64 -12.45 -9.36
N ALA A 141 -0.54 -13.78 -9.33
CA ALA A 141 0.27 -14.50 -8.36
C ALA A 141 1.76 -14.15 -8.50
N GLU A 142 2.29 -14.11 -9.74
CA GLU A 142 3.66 -13.66 -10.02
C GLU A 142 3.90 -12.23 -9.51
N ARG A 143 2.99 -11.30 -9.81
CA ARG A 143 3.12 -9.93 -9.33
C ARG A 143 3.15 -9.84 -7.81
N LEU A 144 2.25 -10.56 -7.13
CA LEU A 144 2.17 -10.53 -5.68
C LEU A 144 3.36 -11.23 -5.00
N ALA A 145 3.93 -12.26 -5.63
CA ALA A 145 5.11 -12.94 -5.12
C ALA A 145 6.35 -12.02 -5.07
N GLU A 146 6.44 -11.02 -5.92
CA GLU A 146 7.54 -10.04 -5.91
C GLU A 146 7.33 -8.87 -4.92
N LEU A 147 6.18 -8.77 -4.27
CA LEU A 147 5.94 -7.67 -3.34
C LEU A 147 6.89 -7.66 -2.14
N PRO A 148 7.20 -8.78 -1.48
CA PRO A 148 8.17 -8.82 -0.39
C PRO A 148 9.55 -8.32 -0.81
N ASP A 149 10.10 -8.80 -1.91
CA ASP A 149 11.43 -8.40 -2.42
C ASP A 149 11.47 -6.90 -2.76
N TYR A 150 10.39 -6.40 -3.35
CA TYR A 150 10.27 -4.97 -3.61
C TYR A 150 10.23 -4.14 -2.31
N LEU A 151 9.55 -4.60 -1.27
CA LEU A 151 9.49 -3.90 0.02
C LEU A 151 10.84 -3.94 0.73
N ASP A 152 11.58 -5.03 0.62
CA ASP A 152 12.94 -5.13 1.14
C ASP A 152 13.87 -4.16 0.41
N TYR A 153 13.83 -4.12 -0.92
CA TYR A 153 14.54 -3.10 -1.69
C TYR A 153 14.14 -1.68 -1.25
N TYR A 154 12.84 -1.37 -1.14
CA TYR A 154 12.34 -0.05 -0.75
C TYR A 154 12.82 0.36 0.64
N ASN A 155 12.78 -0.56 1.60
CA ASN A 155 13.05 -0.27 2.99
C ASN A 155 14.57 -0.26 3.33
N TYR A 156 15.36 -1.10 2.68
CA TYR A 156 16.75 -1.35 3.09
C TYR A 156 17.80 -0.90 2.06
N THR A 157 17.43 -0.73 0.80
CA THR A 157 18.39 -0.44 -0.27
C THR A 157 18.14 0.93 -0.92
N ARG A 158 16.87 1.26 -1.16
CA ARG A 158 16.52 2.46 -1.88
C ARG A 158 16.78 3.71 -1.04
N GLN A 159 17.56 4.64 -1.59
CA GLN A 159 17.77 5.97 -1.03
C GLN A 159 16.57 6.89 -1.28
N HIS A 160 16.27 7.76 -0.33
CA HIS A 160 15.11 8.64 -0.37
C HIS A 160 15.49 10.09 -0.11
N GLY A 161 15.41 10.97 -1.12
CA GLY A 161 15.73 12.38 -1.02
C GLY A 161 14.94 13.13 0.08
N GLY A 162 13.71 12.69 0.38
CA GLY A 162 12.89 13.28 1.45
C GLY A 162 13.36 12.96 2.87
N ILE A 163 14.41 12.16 3.03
CA ILE A 163 15.06 11.81 4.30
C ILE A 163 16.59 11.90 4.19
N GLY A 164 17.11 12.79 3.32
CA GLY A 164 18.54 13.03 3.19
C GLY A 164 19.32 11.89 2.55
N GLU A 165 18.76 11.28 1.50
CA GLU A 165 19.35 10.14 0.76
C GLU A 165 19.61 8.88 1.63
N ALA A 166 19.03 8.85 2.82
CA ALA A 166 19.08 7.66 3.69
C ALA A 166 18.08 6.58 3.20
N THR A 167 18.32 5.33 3.61
CA THR A 167 17.31 4.28 3.47
C THR A 167 16.30 4.37 4.63
N PRO A 168 15.04 3.95 4.45
CA PRO A 168 14.07 3.94 5.53
C PRO A 168 14.56 3.21 6.79
N ALA A 169 15.16 2.05 6.63
CA ALA A 169 15.63 1.24 7.75
C ALA A 169 16.81 1.87 8.51
N SER A 170 17.67 2.65 7.85
CA SER A 170 18.79 3.33 8.51
C SER A 170 18.38 4.52 9.38
N ARG A 171 17.07 4.85 9.40
CA ARG A 171 16.51 5.96 10.19
C ARG A 171 15.61 5.51 11.33
N LEU A 172 15.68 4.27 11.71
CA LEU A 172 14.97 3.69 12.86
C LEU A 172 15.67 4.02 14.18
#